data_318c665ecf1e163f5206100dad63f684
#
_entry.id   318c665ecf1e163f5206100dad63f684
#
_cell.length_a   1.000
_cell.length_b   1.000
_cell.length_c   1.000
_cell.angle_alpha   90.00
_cell.angle_beta   90.00
_cell.angle_gamma   90.00
#
_symmetry.space_group_name_H-M   'P 1'
#
loop_
_entity.id
_entity.type
_entity.pdbx_description
1 polymer ?
#
loop_
_entity_poly.entity_id
_entity_poly.type
_entity_poly.pdbx_seq_one_letter_code
_entity_poly.pdbx_strand_id
1 'polypeptide(L)'
;MTDFNIKNEPILGYMPGSEERAELDAAIAKWSAHTEDVPIIIGGKEYRTDQVQYQPMPHDHNKKIAKFYWATPDLVQKSIDTALAAKADWEKVPIDEKIKLFLNVADQISGKYRADLNATTMLGQSKTIIQAEIDAACELADFFRFNCFFAKELLKYQPISEDPNSVLNLMRYRPLEGFIASVTPFNFTAIAGNLAYTPCIMVSIYY
;
A
#
# COMPACT_ATOMS: atom_id res chain seq x y z
N MET A 1 5.65 -21.98 -11.38
CA MET A 1 6.06 -20.57 -11.09
C MET A 1 5.17 -19.67 -11.90
N THR A 2 4.47 -18.75 -11.27
CA THR A 2 3.66 -17.75 -11.97
C THR A 2 4.62 -16.78 -12.65
N ASP A 3 4.79 -16.94 -13.95
CA ASP A 3 5.56 -16.00 -14.76
C ASP A 3 4.60 -14.84 -15.07
N PHE A 4 4.73 -13.72 -14.36
CA PHE A 4 3.90 -12.56 -14.62
C PHE A 4 4.69 -11.47 -15.34
N ASN A 5 4.13 -11.04 -16.47
CA ASN A 5 4.70 -9.97 -17.28
C ASN A 5 4.45 -8.62 -16.59
N ILE A 6 5.49 -8.07 -15.98
CA ILE A 6 5.43 -6.78 -15.29
C ILE A 6 5.38 -5.64 -16.30
N LYS A 7 4.39 -4.77 -16.11
CA LYS A 7 4.23 -3.51 -16.85
C LYS A 7 3.81 -2.42 -15.89
N ASN A 8 4.24 -1.19 -16.20
CA ASN A 8 3.73 -0.02 -15.50
C ASN A 8 2.23 0.16 -15.77
N GLU A 9 1.54 0.67 -14.77
CA GLU A 9 0.14 1.05 -14.89
C GLU A 9 0.00 2.20 -15.89
N PRO A 10 -0.90 2.10 -16.90
CA PRO A 10 -1.12 3.18 -17.83
C PRO A 10 -1.64 4.44 -17.15
N ILE A 11 -1.04 5.58 -17.45
CA ILE A 11 -1.51 6.89 -17.02
C ILE A 11 -2.69 7.29 -17.89
N LEU A 12 -3.85 7.55 -17.28
CA LEU A 12 -5.06 7.95 -18.00
C LEU A 12 -5.05 9.46 -18.32
N GLY A 13 -5.75 9.81 -19.40
CA GLY A 13 -5.67 11.15 -19.95
C GLY A 13 -6.64 12.18 -19.36
N TYR A 14 -7.73 11.72 -18.76
CA TYR A 14 -8.79 12.58 -18.18
C TYR A 14 -9.32 13.68 -19.12
N MET A 15 -9.43 13.34 -20.40
CA MET A 15 -9.89 14.27 -21.42
C MET A 15 -11.37 14.62 -21.21
N PRO A 16 -11.81 15.82 -21.62
CA PRO A 16 -13.22 16.17 -21.58
C PRO A 16 -14.11 15.14 -22.29
N GLY A 17 -15.10 14.62 -21.54
CA GLY A 17 -16.03 13.61 -22.03
C GLY A 17 -15.57 12.16 -21.93
N SER A 18 -14.38 11.89 -21.40
CA SER A 18 -13.92 10.53 -21.13
C SER A 18 -14.58 9.93 -19.87
N GLU A 19 -14.63 8.61 -19.79
CA GLU A 19 -15.23 7.86 -18.68
C GLU A 19 -14.48 8.15 -17.37
N GLU A 20 -13.13 8.04 -17.40
CA GLU A 20 -12.27 8.28 -16.25
C GLU A 20 -12.42 9.72 -15.72
N ARG A 21 -12.72 10.70 -16.59
CA ARG A 21 -13.01 12.07 -16.17
C ARG A 21 -14.36 12.17 -15.46
N ALA A 22 -15.38 11.49 -15.94
CA ALA A 22 -16.70 11.49 -15.30
C ALA A 22 -16.64 10.81 -13.92
N GLU A 23 -15.91 9.69 -13.79
CA GLU A 23 -15.68 9.01 -12.52
C GLU A 23 -14.92 9.89 -11.53
N LEU A 24 -13.88 10.60 -11.98
CA LEU A 24 -13.12 11.54 -11.16
C LEU A 24 -14.00 12.69 -10.67
N ASP A 25 -14.78 13.31 -11.54
CA ASP A 25 -15.67 14.44 -11.18
C ASP A 25 -16.71 13.99 -10.14
N ALA A 26 -17.25 12.79 -10.26
CA ALA A 26 -18.15 12.18 -9.27
C ALA A 26 -17.44 11.92 -7.93
N ALA A 27 -16.20 11.41 -7.96
CA ALA A 27 -15.40 11.18 -6.75
C ALA A 27 -15.04 12.50 -6.05
N ILE A 28 -14.66 13.56 -6.79
CA ILE A 28 -14.41 14.89 -6.23
C ILE A 28 -15.67 15.43 -5.55
N ALA A 29 -16.83 15.33 -6.21
CA ALA A 29 -18.09 15.77 -5.62
C ALA A 29 -18.42 15.01 -4.33
N LYS A 30 -18.25 13.67 -4.31
CA LYS A 30 -18.42 12.81 -3.15
C LYS A 30 -17.53 13.24 -1.98
N TRP A 31 -16.23 13.32 -2.20
CA TRP A 31 -15.24 13.56 -1.14
C TRP A 31 -15.19 15.01 -0.66
N SER A 32 -15.60 15.99 -1.49
CA SER A 32 -15.72 17.38 -1.05
C SER A 32 -16.97 17.68 -0.22
N ALA A 33 -17.93 16.76 -0.19
CA ALA A 33 -19.22 16.95 0.49
C ALA A 33 -19.20 16.58 1.99
N HIS A 34 -18.17 15.87 2.49
CA HIS A 34 -18.09 15.42 3.88
C HIS A 34 -16.65 15.41 4.38
N THR A 35 -16.50 15.26 5.69
CA THR A 35 -15.21 15.02 6.36
C THR A 35 -15.15 13.55 6.76
N GLU A 36 -14.19 12.80 6.21
CA GLU A 36 -14.01 11.39 6.51
C GLU A 36 -13.49 11.20 7.94
N ASP A 37 -14.05 10.25 8.69
CA ASP A 37 -13.60 9.88 10.03
C ASP A 37 -12.61 8.72 9.93
N VAL A 38 -11.30 9.01 10.04
CA VAL A 38 -10.21 8.05 9.86
C VAL A 38 -9.73 7.54 11.22
N PRO A 39 -10.14 6.34 11.65
CA PRO A 39 -9.73 5.77 12.93
C PRO A 39 -8.30 5.22 12.88
N ILE A 40 -7.70 5.01 14.06
CA ILE A 40 -6.53 4.16 14.21
C ILE A 40 -6.99 2.70 14.12
N ILE A 41 -6.35 1.89 13.26
CA ILE A 41 -6.71 0.49 13.09
C ILE A 41 -5.61 -0.40 13.64
N ILE A 42 -5.94 -1.25 14.62
CA ILE A 42 -5.01 -2.22 15.23
C ILE A 42 -5.71 -3.59 15.29
N GLY A 43 -5.15 -4.59 14.63
CA GLY A 43 -5.71 -5.94 14.62
C GLY A 43 -7.15 -6.00 14.09
N GLY A 44 -7.49 -5.18 13.09
CA GLY A 44 -8.83 -5.10 12.50
C GLY A 44 -9.86 -4.35 13.36
N LYS A 45 -9.46 -3.74 14.48
CA LYS A 45 -10.34 -2.94 15.36
C LYS A 45 -10.02 -1.47 15.24
N GLU A 46 -11.08 -0.65 15.27
CA GLU A 46 -10.98 0.81 15.23
C GLU A 46 -10.82 1.39 16.63
N TYR A 47 -9.92 2.38 16.74
CA TYR A 47 -9.67 3.15 17.95
C TYR A 47 -9.75 4.65 17.66
N ARG A 48 -10.36 5.38 18.56
CA ARG A 48 -10.47 6.84 18.55
C ARG A 48 -10.04 7.37 19.90
N THR A 49 -9.22 8.40 19.89
CA THR A 49 -8.74 9.07 21.10
C THR A 49 -9.33 10.47 21.21
N ASP A 50 -9.13 11.11 22.36
CA ASP A 50 -9.52 12.52 22.55
C ASP A 50 -8.59 13.49 21.80
N GLN A 51 -7.46 13.00 21.27
CA GLN A 51 -6.50 13.81 20.53
C GLN A 51 -6.86 13.86 19.03
N VAL A 52 -7.91 14.61 18.74
CA VAL A 52 -8.46 14.76 17.38
C VAL A 52 -7.69 15.77 16.57
N GLN A 53 -7.44 15.45 15.30
CA GLN A 53 -6.84 16.34 14.32
C GLN A 53 -7.67 16.35 13.03
N TYR A 54 -7.49 17.40 12.23
CA TYR A 54 -8.18 17.57 10.96
C TYR A 54 -7.18 17.84 9.84
N GLN A 55 -7.41 17.24 8.69
CA GLN A 55 -6.71 17.59 7.47
C GLN A 55 -7.55 18.63 6.70
N PRO A 56 -7.15 19.91 6.67
CA PRO A 56 -7.82 20.90 5.84
C PRO A 56 -7.50 20.66 4.37
N MET A 57 -8.38 21.11 3.48
CA MET A 57 -8.08 21.20 2.05
C MET A 57 -7.16 22.39 1.83
N PRO A 58 -5.96 22.24 1.23
CA PRO A 58 -5.00 23.35 1.12
C PRO A 58 -5.50 24.54 0.27
N HIS A 59 -6.42 24.29 -0.67
CA HIS A 59 -7.05 25.31 -1.52
C HIS A 59 -8.33 25.92 -0.93
N ASP A 60 -8.89 25.33 0.16
CA ASP A 60 -10.06 25.85 0.87
C ASP A 60 -9.99 25.45 2.36
N HIS A 61 -9.31 26.25 3.18
CA HIS A 61 -9.07 25.97 4.59
C HIS A 61 -10.34 25.90 5.45
N ASN A 62 -11.48 26.35 4.95
CA ASN A 62 -12.76 26.21 5.64
C ASN A 62 -13.29 24.78 5.57
N LYS A 63 -12.83 23.99 4.60
CA LYS A 63 -13.21 22.60 4.42
C LYS A 63 -12.14 21.66 4.98
N LYS A 64 -12.60 20.55 5.51
CA LYS A 64 -11.77 19.47 6.04
C LYS A 64 -12.08 18.19 5.26
N ILE A 65 -11.06 17.56 4.70
CA ILE A 65 -11.25 16.29 4.00
C ILE A 65 -11.30 15.10 4.96
N ALA A 66 -10.52 15.18 6.05
CA ALA A 66 -10.46 14.09 7.02
C ALA A 66 -10.36 14.61 8.45
N LYS A 67 -10.88 13.79 9.37
CA LYS A 67 -10.66 13.83 10.81
C LYS A 67 -9.91 12.57 11.21
N PHE A 68 -8.84 12.69 11.98
CA PHE A 68 -8.03 11.58 12.44
C PHE A 68 -7.58 11.76 13.89
N TYR A 69 -6.91 10.75 14.46
CA TYR A 69 -6.61 10.68 15.89
C TYR A 69 -5.12 10.39 16.11
N TRP A 70 -4.50 11.11 17.05
CA TRP A 70 -3.17 10.76 17.50
C TRP A 70 -3.23 9.53 18.41
N ALA A 71 -2.33 8.58 18.18
CA ALA A 71 -2.19 7.41 19.03
C ALA A 71 -1.56 7.77 20.37
N THR A 72 -2.05 7.15 21.45
CA THR A 72 -1.38 7.16 22.74
C THR A 72 -0.20 6.19 22.74
N PRO A 73 0.79 6.33 23.66
CA PRO A 73 1.86 5.35 23.82
C PRO A 73 1.36 3.90 23.98
N ASP A 74 0.26 3.70 24.70
CA ASP A 74 -0.34 2.38 24.90
C ASP A 74 -0.89 1.79 23.58
N LEU A 75 -1.48 2.61 22.72
CA LEU A 75 -1.94 2.17 21.40
C LEU A 75 -0.77 1.86 20.47
N VAL A 76 0.33 2.60 20.56
CA VAL A 76 1.56 2.31 19.84
C VAL A 76 2.13 0.95 20.28
N GLN A 77 2.28 0.72 21.59
CA GLN A 77 2.74 -0.57 22.11
C GLN A 77 1.80 -1.70 21.68
N LYS A 78 0.50 -1.50 21.80
CA LYS A 78 -0.50 -2.48 21.35
C LYS A 78 -0.38 -2.82 19.87
N SER A 79 -0.06 -1.84 19.01
CA SER A 79 0.13 -2.10 17.57
C SER A 79 1.35 -2.96 17.31
N ILE A 80 2.45 -2.72 18.03
CA ILE A 80 3.67 -3.53 17.98
C ILE A 80 3.37 -4.96 18.41
N ASP A 81 2.74 -5.14 19.57
CA ASP A 81 2.42 -6.46 20.12
C ASP A 81 1.49 -7.26 19.17
N THR A 82 0.51 -6.55 18.57
CA THR A 82 -0.41 -7.16 17.60
C THR A 82 0.32 -7.58 16.31
N ALA A 83 1.24 -6.76 15.82
CA ALA A 83 2.04 -7.09 14.64
C ALA A 83 2.96 -8.29 14.90
N LEU A 84 3.62 -8.33 16.06
CA LEU A 84 4.48 -9.46 16.45
C LEU A 84 3.68 -10.75 16.62
N ALA A 85 2.48 -10.69 17.19
CA ALA A 85 1.61 -11.85 17.32
C ALA A 85 1.15 -12.39 15.95
N ALA A 86 0.81 -11.51 15.01
CA ALA A 86 0.38 -11.91 13.68
C ALA A 86 1.52 -12.51 12.83
N LYS A 87 2.77 -12.14 13.11
CA LYS A 87 3.96 -12.61 12.36
C LYS A 87 4.05 -14.12 12.28
N ALA A 88 3.82 -14.83 13.40
CA ALA A 88 3.99 -16.29 13.51
C ALA A 88 3.11 -17.07 12.53
N ASP A 89 1.93 -16.58 12.21
CA ASP A 89 1.04 -17.21 11.22
C ASP A 89 1.31 -16.69 9.82
N TRP A 90 1.59 -15.40 9.68
CA TRP A 90 1.90 -14.80 8.38
C TRP A 90 3.16 -15.36 7.74
N GLU A 91 4.21 -15.67 8.50
CA GLU A 91 5.45 -16.26 7.98
C GLU A 91 5.26 -17.67 7.38
N LYS A 92 4.22 -18.40 7.80
CA LYS A 92 3.87 -19.73 7.27
C LYS A 92 3.11 -19.66 5.93
N VAL A 93 2.53 -18.51 5.61
CA VAL A 93 1.81 -18.33 4.34
C VAL A 93 2.80 -18.40 3.18
N PRO A 94 2.56 -19.27 2.18
CA PRO A 94 3.43 -19.36 1.00
C PRO A 94 3.55 -18.03 0.27
N ILE A 95 4.75 -17.74 -0.27
CA ILE A 95 5.00 -16.48 -0.97
C ILE A 95 4.04 -16.26 -2.14
N ASP A 96 3.69 -17.30 -2.87
CA ASP A 96 2.76 -17.20 -4.00
C ASP A 96 1.36 -16.75 -3.57
N GLU A 97 0.91 -17.15 -2.39
CA GLU A 97 -0.36 -16.70 -1.83
C GLU A 97 -0.29 -15.23 -1.39
N LYS A 98 0.82 -14.81 -0.80
CA LYS A 98 1.05 -13.40 -0.47
C LYS A 98 1.07 -12.55 -1.73
N ILE A 99 1.81 -12.98 -2.75
CA ILE A 99 1.88 -12.28 -4.05
C ILE A 99 0.49 -12.13 -4.67
N LYS A 100 -0.35 -13.17 -4.65
CA LYS A 100 -1.73 -13.07 -5.14
C LYS A 100 -2.53 -12.00 -4.39
N LEU A 101 -2.37 -11.92 -3.06
CA LEU A 101 -3.03 -10.90 -2.25
C LEU A 101 -2.58 -9.49 -2.67
N PHE A 102 -1.27 -9.26 -2.81
CA PHE A 102 -0.72 -7.97 -3.17
C PHE A 102 -1.08 -7.55 -4.60
N LEU A 103 -1.09 -8.48 -5.55
CA LEU A 103 -1.53 -8.22 -6.91
C LEU A 103 -3.02 -7.85 -6.98
N ASN A 104 -3.87 -8.54 -6.20
CA ASN A 104 -5.29 -8.18 -6.09
C ASN A 104 -5.47 -6.76 -5.51
N VAL A 105 -4.65 -6.37 -4.53
CA VAL A 105 -4.67 -4.99 -4.01
C VAL A 105 -4.26 -3.99 -5.10
N ALA A 106 -3.22 -4.28 -5.88
CA ALA A 106 -2.80 -3.44 -7.00
C ALA A 106 -3.92 -3.26 -8.04
N ASP A 107 -4.64 -4.31 -8.37
CA ASP A 107 -5.76 -4.26 -9.31
C ASP A 107 -6.95 -3.45 -8.77
N GLN A 108 -7.20 -3.50 -7.47
CA GLN A 108 -8.22 -2.65 -6.86
C GLN A 108 -7.81 -1.16 -6.82
N ILE A 109 -6.52 -0.87 -6.57
CA ILE A 109 -5.97 0.49 -6.60
C ILE A 109 -6.11 1.09 -8.00
N SER A 110 -5.67 0.37 -9.02
CA SER A 110 -5.69 0.84 -10.41
C SER A 110 -7.07 0.76 -11.08
N GLY A 111 -8.03 0.05 -10.48
CA GLY A 111 -9.41 -0.09 -10.94
C GLY A 111 -10.38 0.63 -10.03
N LYS A 112 -11.08 -0.13 -9.19
CA LYS A 112 -12.22 0.31 -8.38
C LYS A 112 -11.98 1.58 -7.56
N TYR A 113 -10.78 1.74 -6.99
CA TYR A 113 -10.47 2.86 -6.10
C TYR A 113 -9.67 3.98 -6.77
N ARG A 114 -9.40 3.90 -8.07
CA ARG A 114 -8.58 4.86 -8.81
C ARG A 114 -9.12 6.29 -8.69
N ALA A 115 -10.38 6.50 -9.00
CA ALA A 115 -11.01 7.82 -8.93
C ALA A 115 -11.06 8.36 -7.50
N ASP A 116 -11.35 7.53 -6.51
CA ASP A 116 -11.36 7.93 -5.09
C ASP A 116 -9.95 8.35 -4.61
N LEU A 117 -8.90 7.59 -4.95
CA LEU A 117 -7.51 7.91 -4.61
C LEU A 117 -7.06 9.23 -5.24
N ASN A 118 -7.39 9.45 -6.52
CA ASN A 118 -7.07 10.68 -7.22
C ASN A 118 -7.82 11.87 -6.63
N ALA A 119 -9.13 11.75 -6.39
CA ALA A 119 -9.94 12.79 -5.80
C ALA A 119 -9.45 13.21 -4.41
N THR A 120 -9.17 12.23 -3.53
CA THR A 120 -8.67 12.52 -2.17
C THR A 120 -7.28 13.13 -2.18
N THR A 121 -6.42 12.77 -3.13
CA THR A 121 -5.10 13.38 -3.34
C THR A 121 -5.23 14.84 -3.84
N MET A 122 -6.10 15.09 -4.80
CA MET A 122 -6.38 16.45 -5.28
C MET A 122 -6.94 17.34 -4.17
N LEU A 123 -7.92 16.84 -3.43
CA LEU A 123 -8.58 17.62 -2.37
C LEU A 123 -7.69 17.79 -1.12
N GLY A 124 -6.95 16.76 -0.72
CA GLY A 124 -6.15 16.77 0.50
C GLY A 124 -4.78 17.42 0.35
N GLN A 125 -4.25 17.49 -0.87
CA GLN A 125 -2.90 18.02 -1.13
C GLN A 125 -2.85 19.07 -2.25
N SER A 126 -3.99 19.45 -2.82
CA SER A 126 -4.11 20.43 -3.94
C SER A 126 -3.25 20.06 -5.15
N LYS A 127 -3.09 18.77 -5.41
CA LYS A 127 -2.41 18.27 -6.61
C LYS A 127 -3.33 18.38 -7.83
N THR A 128 -2.72 18.54 -9.00
CA THR A 128 -3.44 18.41 -10.28
C THR A 128 -3.81 16.95 -10.51
N ILE A 129 -4.74 16.70 -11.44
CA ILE A 129 -5.12 15.32 -11.78
C ILE A 129 -3.95 14.50 -12.28
N ILE A 130 -3.07 15.08 -13.09
CA ILE A 130 -1.88 14.35 -13.59
C ILE A 130 -0.93 13.97 -12.45
N GLN A 131 -0.72 14.86 -11.48
CA GLN A 131 0.07 14.53 -10.30
C GLN A 131 -0.59 13.44 -9.46
N ALA A 132 -1.90 13.53 -9.21
CA ALA A 132 -2.63 12.54 -8.44
C ALA A 132 -2.64 11.17 -9.14
N GLU A 133 -2.88 11.16 -10.45
CA GLU A 133 -2.89 9.94 -11.26
C GLU A 133 -1.56 9.19 -11.20
N ILE A 134 -0.45 9.92 -11.32
CA ILE A 134 0.89 9.33 -11.22
C ILE A 134 1.13 8.86 -9.79
N ASP A 135 1.03 9.76 -8.81
CA ASP A 135 1.45 9.53 -7.43
C ASP A 135 0.53 8.55 -6.67
N ALA A 136 -0.78 8.68 -6.83
CA ALA A 136 -1.72 7.95 -5.99
C ALA A 136 -2.18 6.63 -6.60
N ALA A 137 -2.51 6.61 -7.89
CA ALA A 137 -3.04 5.41 -8.53
C ALA A 137 -1.95 4.58 -9.19
N CYS A 138 -1.21 5.17 -10.15
CA CYS A 138 -0.26 4.41 -10.96
C CYS A 138 0.94 3.91 -10.16
N GLU A 139 1.66 4.80 -9.48
CA GLU A 139 2.86 4.40 -8.74
C GLU A 139 2.56 3.47 -7.57
N LEU A 140 1.47 3.67 -6.85
CA LEU A 140 1.12 2.76 -5.77
C LEU A 140 0.83 1.35 -6.30
N ALA A 141 0.05 1.21 -7.37
CA ALA A 141 -0.21 -0.07 -8.01
C ALA A 141 1.09 -0.72 -8.52
N ASP A 142 1.96 0.08 -9.15
CA ASP A 142 3.25 -0.38 -9.65
C ASP A 142 4.17 -0.85 -8.53
N PHE A 143 4.26 -0.13 -7.41
CA PHE A 143 5.04 -0.59 -6.25
C PHE A 143 4.57 -1.95 -5.76
N PHE A 144 3.27 -2.19 -5.68
CA PHE A 144 2.76 -3.51 -5.28
C PHE A 144 3.12 -4.59 -6.29
N ARG A 145 2.98 -4.34 -7.58
CA ARG A 145 3.30 -5.30 -8.65
C ARG A 145 4.79 -5.57 -8.75
N PHE A 146 5.61 -4.52 -8.84
CA PHE A 146 7.07 -4.64 -9.01
C PHE A 146 7.73 -5.27 -7.78
N ASN A 147 7.30 -4.94 -6.57
CA ASN A 147 7.83 -5.58 -5.37
C ASN A 147 7.50 -7.08 -5.31
N CYS A 148 6.33 -7.50 -5.79
CA CYS A 148 6.01 -8.93 -5.96
C CYS A 148 6.94 -9.61 -6.97
N PHE A 149 7.20 -8.96 -8.09
CA PHE A 149 8.13 -9.45 -9.10
C PHE A 149 9.55 -9.59 -8.53
N PHE A 150 10.08 -8.53 -7.93
CA PHE A 150 11.43 -8.55 -7.37
C PHE A 150 11.59 -9.53 -6.22
N ALA A 151 10.56 -9.74 -5.40
CA ALA A 151 10.58 -10.77 -4.38
C ALA A 151 10.77 -12.17 -4.99
N LYS A 152 10.11 -12.46 -6.12
CA LYS A 152 10.33 -13.71 -6.87
C LYS A 152 11.69 -13.78 -7.55
N GLU A 153 12.15 -12.70 -8.15
CA GLU A 153 13.48 -12.64 -8.76
C GLU A 153 14.56 -12.92 -7.72
N LEU A 154 14.44 -12.34 -6.52
CA LEU A 154 15.38 -12.58 -5.43
C LEU A 154 15.58 -14.06 -5.12
N LEU A 155 14.51 -14.87 -5.15
CA LEU A 155 14.57 -16.30 -4.86
C LEU A 155 15.28 -17.12 -5.94
N LYS A 156 15.48 -16.59 -7.13
CA LYS A 156 16.23 -17.26 -8.22
C LYS A 156 17.74 -17.19 -8.01
N TYR A 157 18.23 -16.27 -7.19
CA TYR A 157 19.66 -16.12 -6.90
C TYR A 157 20.09 -17.21 -5.92
N GLN A 158 20.54 -18.32 -6.47
CA GLN A 158 21.04 -19.47 -5.72
C GLN A 158 22.55 -19.67 -5.99
N PRO A 159 23.31 -20.20 -5.03
CA PRO A 159 24.71 -20.55 -5.24
C PRO A 159 24.88 -21.56 -6.37
N ILE A 160 26.01 -21.51 -7.06
CA ILE A 160 26.35 -22.47 -8.10
C ILE A 160 26.61 -23.83 -7.44
N SER A 161 25.99 -24.87 -7.98
CA SER A 161 26.30 -26.29 -7.67
C SER A 161 26.99 -26.87 -8.90
N GLU A 162 28.28 -27.18 -8.77
CA GLU A 162 29.08 -27.72 -9.90
C GLU A 162 28.54 -29.07 -10.39
N ASP A 163 28.22 -29.97 -9.46
CA ASP A 163 27.48 -31.20 -9.71
C ASP A 163 26.32 -31.35 -8.72
N PRO A 164 25.10 -30.96 -9.08
CA PRO A 164 23.95 -31.05 -8.18
C PRO A 164 23.58 -32.45 -7.70
N ASN A 165 24.06 -33.48 -8.41
CA ASN A 165 23.85 -34.89 -7.98
C ASN A 165 24.76 -35.29 -6.85
N SER A 166 25.92 -34.64 -6.72
CA SER A 166 26.91 -34.92 -5.66
C SER A 166 26.81 -33.91 -4.52
N VAL A 167 26.77 -32.61 -4.86
CA VAL A 167 26.72 -31.54 -3.86
C VAL A 167 25.76 -30.43 -4.33
N LEU A 168 24.71 -30.23 -3.56
CA LEU A 168 23.74 -29.16 -3.81
C LEU A 168 23.98 -27.99 -2.83
N ASN A 169 24.36 -26.84 -3.39
CA ASN A 169 24.47 -25.59 -2.66
C ASN A 169 23.15 -24.83 -2.73
N LEU A 170 22.60 -24.47 -1.59
CA LEU A 170 21.33 -23.73 -1.49
C LEU A 170 21.47 -22.52 -0.58
N MET A 171 20.85 -21.43 -0.96
CA MET A 171 20.59 -20.29 -0.10
C MET A 171 19.15 -20.38 0.42
N ARG A 172 19.02 -20.35 1.73
CA ARG A 172 17.72 -20.36 2.41
C ARG A 172 17.46 -19.00 3.02
N TYR A 173 16.40 -18.35 2.56
CA TYR A 173 15.98 -17.07 3.10
C TYR A 173 15.23 -17.30 4.42
N ARG A 174 15.57 -16.52 5.43
CA ARG A 174 14.83 -16.46 6.69
C ARG A 174 13.79 -15.34 6.62
N PRO A 175 12.63 -15.48 7.31
CA PRO A 175 11.69 -14.39 7.41
C PRO A 175 12.31 -13.19 8.12
N LEU A 176 11.84 -11.98 7.79
CA LEU A 176 12.26 -10.76 8.47
C LEU A 176 11.94 -10.84 9.96
N GLU A 177 12.85 -10.37 10.80
CA GLU A 177 12.70 -10.31 12.25
C GLU A 177 11.91 -9.07 12.68
N GLY A 178 11.24 -9.17 13.84
CA GLY A 178 10.55 -8.03 14.46
C GLY A 178 9.28 -7.61 13.73
N PHE A 179 9.04 -6.31 13.72
CA PHE A 179 7.92 -5.64 13.07
C PHE A 179 8.42 -4.58 12.07
N ILE A 180 7.55 -4.15 11.18
CA ILE A 180 7.85 -3.11 10.20
C ILE A 180 7.36 -1.78 10.73
N ALA A 181 8.30 -0.82 10.90
CA ALA A 181 7.97 0.57 11.17
C ALA A 181 8.08 1.38 9.88
N SER A 182 7.03 2.13 9.56
CA SER A 182 6.99 3.00 8.38
C SER A 182 6.65 4.42 8.79
N VAL A 183 7.56 5.35 8.45
CA VAL A 183 7.32 6.79 8.60
C VAL A 183 7.02 7.34 7.22
N THR A 184 5.74 7.62 6.97
CA THR A 184 5.27 8.07 5.67
C THR A 184 5.58 9.54 5.44
N PRO A 185 5.96 9.96 4.21
CA PRO A 185 6.14 11.37 3.88
C PRO A 185 4.79 12.11 3.87
N PHE A 186 4.83 13.40 4.25
CA PHE A 186 3.64 14.23 4.37
C PHE A 186 3.03 14.67 3.02
N ASN A 187 3.78 14.55 1.94
CA ASN A 187 3.43 15.10 0.61
C ASN A 187 2.84 14.08 -0.37
N PHE A 188 2.50 12.88 0.10
CA PHE A 188 1.81 11.84 -0.67
C PHE A 188 0.64 11.28 0.11
N THR A 189 -0.52 11.15 -0.54
CA THR A 189 -1.72 10.58 0.10
C THR A 189 -1.67 9.07 0.20
N ALA A 190 -1.25 8.38 -0.85
CA ALA A 190 -1.44 6.94 -1.01
C ALA A 190 -0.16 6.14 -1.24
N ILE A 191 0.78 6.60 -2.06
CA ILE A 191 1.98 5.87 -2.47
C ILE A 191 2.79 5.31 -1.29
N ALA A 192 2.82 6.04 -0.16
CA ALA A 192 3.53 5.63 1.03
C ALA A 192 2.97 4.36 1.70
N GLY A 193 1.76 3.92 1.34
CA GLY A 193 1.22 2.63 1.77
C GLY A 193 2.10 1.44 1.42
N ASN A 194 2.84 1.51 0.31
CA ASN A 194 3.79 0.46 -0.06
C ASN A 194 4.90 0.26 0.99
N LEU A 195 5.33 1.30 1.69
CA LEU A 195 6.42 1.23 2.68
C LEU A 195 6.09 0.32 3.86
N ALA A 196 4.83 0.30 4.29
CA ALA A 196 4.39 -0.53 5.40
C ALA A 196 4.06 -1.97 4.96
N TYR A 197 3.49 -2.14 3.77
CA TYR A 197 2.91 -3.41 3.35
C TYR A 197 3.83 -4.27 2.51
N THR A 198 4.56 -3.72 1.54
CA THR A 198 5.37 -4.54 0.63
C THR A 198 6.50 -5.31 1.32
N PRO A 199 7.19 -4.82 2.38
CA PRO A 199 8.15 -5.64 3.11
C PRO A 199 7.53 -6.90 3.74
N CYS A 200 6.21 -6.93 3.98
CA CYS A 200 5.53 -8.11 4.52
C CYS A 200 5.56 -9.31 3.55
N ILE A 201 5.83 -9.11 2.26
CA ILE A 201 6.02 -10.21 1.30
C ILE A 201 7.20 -11.07 1.74
N MET A 202 8.29 -10.44 2.22
CA MET A 202 9.53 -11.12 2.63
C MET A 202 9.47 -11.73 4.04
N VAL A 203 8.37 -11.58 4.76
CA VAL A 203 8.10 -12.29 6.01
C VAL A 203 7.59 -13.69 5.69
N SER A 204 8.44 -14.55 5.11
CA SER A 204 8.11 -15.93 4.75
C SER A 204 9.28 -16.86 5.00
N ILE A 205 8.97 -18.12 5.32
CA ILE A 205 9.93 -19.20 5.38
C ILE A 205 10.03 -19.80 3.97
N TYR A 206 11.24 -19.85 3.44
CA TYR A 206 11.52 -20.46 2.14
C TYR A 206 12.31 -21.76 2.36
N TYR A 207 11.79 -22.85 1.82
CA TYR A 207 12.41 -24.17 1.83
C TYR A 207 12.89 -24.56 0.44
#